data_4c8eef5ef245e1590c9de64d6ba10664
#
_entry.id   4c8eef5ef245e1590c9de64d6ba10664
#
_cell.length_a   1.000
_cell.length_b   1.000
_cell.length_c   1.000
_cell.angle_alpha   90.00
_cell.angle_beta   90.00
_cell.angle_gamma   90.00
#
_symmetry.space_group_name_H-M   'P 1'
#
loop_
_entity.id
_entity.type
_entity.pdbx_description
1 polymer ?
#
loop_
_entity_poly.entity_id
_entity_poly.type
_entity_poly.pdbx_seq_one_letter_code
_entity_poly.pdbx_strand_id
1 'polypeptide(L)'
;MSVQSHSFINDHFLLLSPVAERLYHTYAAHQPIIDFHSHLSPADIATNKRFDNISQVWLAGDHYKWRAMRTYGIPEKYITGDASDQEKFMAWAKTVPHTLRNPLFHWTHLELKNSFGIDQLLNPDSGNQVYDHCNRLLAGEEHTSRKFLEKYNVVYQATTDDPTDDLRFHQMAKNDPSCKIQLVPSFRLDKAFAIHDAASFLVYMDSLSAVSGIQIKDMDSLLTALQKRVDYFHSNGCSIADHGLQQLPLANTFTSKLDAEFKNFLSARGAQSFSDPDAFVFHVLISLAKMYHQRGWVQQFHLGAIRNNNSRLLKTLGADVGVDSIGDFSHASRLSSFLNTLDAEDTLAKTIIY
;
A
#
# COMPACT_ATOMS: atom_id res chain seq x y z
N MET A 1 -8.02 35.49 33.67
CA MET A 1 -8.16 34.05 33.39
C MET A 1 -7.01 33.67 32.43
N SER A 2 -6.02 32.92 32.93
CA SER A 2 -4.97 32.40 32.08
C SER A 2 -5.59 31.35 31.13
N VAL A 3 -5.61 31.64 29.85
CA VAL A 3 -5.92 30.64 28.82
C VAL A 3 -4.80 29.61 28.94
N GLN A 4 -5.07 28.46 29.55
CA GLN A 4 -4.17 27.31 29.40
C GLN A 4 -4.12 26.99 27.91
N SER A 5 -2.98 27.29 27.25
CA SER A 5 -2.75 26.90 25.89
C SER A 5 -2.59 25.38 25.88
N HIS A 6 -3.67 24.68 25.62
CA HIS A 6 -3.58 23.25 25.38
C HIS A 6 -2.80 23.01 24.08
N SER A 7 -1.82 22.11 24.13
CA SER A 7 -1.18 21.59 22.91
C SER A 7 -2.24 21.16 21.91
N PHE A 8 -2.01 21.41 20.60
CA PHE A 8 -2.93 20.98 19.54
C PHE A 8 -3.20 19.47 19.61
N ILE A 9 -2.15 18.68 19.76
CA ILE A 9 -2.25 17.26 20.05
C ILE A 9 -2.17 17.06 21.56
N ASN A 10 -3.20 16.52 22.14
CA ASN A 10 -3.30 16.21 23.58
C ASN A 10 -4.00 14.86 23.77
N ASP A 11 -4.11 14.41 25.03
CA ASP A 11 -4.66 13.09 25.36
C ASP A 11 -6.14 12.90 24.99
N HIS A 12 -6.85 14.01 24.73
CA HIS A 12 -8.25 14.03 24.29
C HIS A 12 -8.39 14.30 22.79
N PHE A 13 -7.26 14.33 22.03
CA PHE A 13 -7.29 14.65 20.61
C PHE A 13 -8.20 13.67 19.85
N LEU A 14 -9.18 14.20 19.11
CA LEU A 14 -10.26 13.48 18.41
C LEU A 14 -11.23 12.68 19.30
N LEU A 15 -11.08 12.70 20.61
CA LEU A 15 -12.02 12.06 21.55
C LEU A 15 -13.14 13.07 21.89
N LEU A 16 -14.18 13.10 21.07
CA LEU A 16 -15.21 14.16 21.11
C LEU A 16 -16.35 13.92 22.13
N SER A 17 -16.23 12.89 22.97
CA SER A 17 -17.24 12.61 23.99
C SER A 17 -16.65 11.83 25.17
N PRO A 18 -17.26 11.92 26.37
CA PRO A 18 -16.83 11.13 27.53
C PRO A 18 -16.86 9.60 27.27
N VAL A 19 -17.74 9.16 26.38
CA VAL A 19 -17.80 7.75 25.99
C VAL A 19 -16.58 7.38 25.12
N ALA A 20 -16.21 8.22 24.15
CA ALA A 20 -15.02 8.01 23.32
C ALA A 20 -13.75 8.00 24.18
N GLU A 21 -13.60 8.95 25.13
CA GLU A 21 -12.48 8.98 26.07
C GLU A 21 -12.39 7.71 26.91
N ARG A 22 -13.51 7.27 27.50
CA ARG A 22 -13.55 6.03 28.27
C ARG A 22 -13.20 4.81 27.44
N LEU A 23 -13.76 4.67 26.25
CA LEU A 23 -13.48 3.54 25.36
C LEU A 23 -12.01 3.51 24.95
N TYR A 24 -11.46 4.64 24.58
CA TYR A 24 -10.06 4.73 24.17
C TYR A 24 -9.11 4.45 25.32
N HIS A 25 -9.17 5.24 26.40
CA HIS A 25 -8.20 5.14 27.50
C HIS A 25 -8.33 3.85 28.32
N THR A 26 -9.54 3.31 28.47
CA THR A 26 -9.75 2.09 29.26
C THR A 26 -9.46 0.81 28.48
N TYR A 27 -9.78 0.78 27.17
CA TYR A 27 -9.77 -0.46 26.42
C TYR A 27 -8.84 -0.45 25.20
N ALA A 28 -8.78 0.63 24.42
CA ALA A 28 -8.09 0.64 23.13
C ALA A 28 -6.62 1.04 23.21
N ALA A 29 -6.27 2.03 24.04
CA ALA A 29 -4.94 2.65 24.04
C ALA A 29 -3.77 1.68 24.30
N HIS A 30 -4.01 0.57 24.99
CA HIS A 30 -3.01 -0.43 25.35
C HIS A 30 -3.05 -1.68 24.49
N GLN A 31 -3.97 -1.76 23.55
CA GLN A 31 -4.04 -2.91 22.65
C GLN A 31 -2.89 -2.89 21.65
N PRO A 32 -2.37 -4.06 21.27
CA PRO A 32 -1.38 -4.14 20.21
C PRO A 32 -2.02 -3.77 18.86
N ILE A 33 -1.21 -3.19 17.97
CA ILE A 33 -1.62 -2.88 16.60
C ILE A 33 -1.33 -4.11 15.73
N ILE A 34 -2.37 -4.56 15.04
CA ILE A 34 -2.28 -5.51 13.93
C ILE A 34 -2.44 -4.69 12.65
N ASP A 35 -1.31 -4.33 12.04
CA ASP A 35 -1.30 -3.60 10.78
C ASP A 35 -1.38 -4.59 9.62
N PHE A 36 -2.60 -4.85 9.18
CA PHE A 36 -2.89 -5.85 8.16
C PHE A 36 -2.80 -5.32 6.72
N HIS A 37 -2.49 -4.04 6.54
CA HIS A 37 -2.25 -3.44 5.22
C HIS A 37 -1.30 -2.24 5.33
N SER A 38 -0.13 -2.36 4.72
CA SER A 38 0.84 -1.27 4.64
C SER A 38 1.69 -1.34 3.37
N HIS A 39 2.37 -0.22 3.07
CA HIS A 39 3.37 -0.13 2.03
C HIS A 39 4.79 0.04 2.60
N LEU A 40 5.01 -0.37 3.85
CA LEU A 40 6.35 -0.35 4.44
C LEU A 40 7.27 -1.33 3.70
N SER A 41 8.51 -0.91 3.52
CA SER A 41 9.53 -1.75 2.90
C SER A 41 9.91 -2.93 3.81
N PRO A 42 9.70 -4.18 3.40
CA PRO A 42 10.14 -5.33 4.19
C PRO A 42 11.66 -5.34 4.38
N ALA A 43 12.43 -4.79 3.44
CA ALA A 43 13.87 -4.63 3.56
C ALA A 43 14.25 -3.69 4.71
N ASP A 44 13.57 -2.55 4.82
CA ASP A 44 13.84 -1.57 5.87
C ASP A 44 13.57 -2.15 7.27
N ILE A 45 12.51 -2.94 7.42
CA ILE A 45 12.18 -3.62 8.68
C ILE A 45 13.19 -4.75 8.95
N ALA A 46 13.49 -5.60 7.97
CA ALA A 46 14.39 -6.73 8.14
C ALA A 46 15.81 -6.29 8.48
N THR A 47 16.29 -5.20 7.92
CA THR A 47 17.64 -4.66 8.19
C THR A 47 17.68 -3.70 9.38
N ASN A 48 16.54 -3.42 10.02
CA ASN A 48 16.40 -2.40 11.07
C ASN A 48 17.00 -1.06 10.66
N LYS A 49 16.53 -0.55 9.52
CA LYS A 49 17.08 0.64 8.86
C LYS A 49 17.12 1.85 9.79
N ARG A 50 18.23 2.58 9.72
CA ARG A 50 18.40 3.93 10.25
C ARG A 50 18.11 4.95 9.15
N PHE A 51 17.57 6.07 9.53
CA PHE A 51 17.26 7.16 8.61
C PHE A 51 18.24 8.31 8.86
N ASP A 52 18.80 8.88 7.80
CA ASP A 52 19.77 9.98 7.94
C ASP A 52 19.10 11.27 8.40
N ASN A 53 17.82 11.46 8.04
CA ASN A 53 17.06 12.65 8.39
C ASN A 53 15.55 12.42 8.26
N ILE A 54 14.76 13.36 8.78
CA ILE A 54 13.29 13.31 8.79
C ILE A 54 12.68 13.39 7.37
N SER A 55 13.37 13.99 6.40
CA SER A 55 12.88 14.03 5.02
C SER A 55 12.85 12.64 4.41
N GLN A 56 13.82 11.79 4.71
CA GLN A 56 13.80 10.39 4.28
C GLN A 56 12.64 9.59 4.89
N VAL A 57 12.29 9.89 6.15
CA VAL A 57 11.15 9.25 6.80
C VAL A 57 9.83 9.72 6.18
N TRP A 58 9.70 11.01 5.87
CA TRP A 58 8.42 11.62 5.51
C TRP A 58 8.20 11.84 4.03
N LEU A 59 9.25 12.10 3.25
CA LEU A 59 9.12 12.61 1.90
C LEU A 59 9.70 11.69 0.82
N ALA A 60 10.43 10.64 1.18
CA ALA A 60 11.09 9.80 0.18
C ALA A 60 10.11 9.01 -0.70
N GLY A 61 8.90 8.71 -0.22
CA GLY A 61 7.91 7.93 -0.95
C GLY A 61 6.45 8.34 -0.71
N ASP A 62 6.20 9.43 0.02
CA ASP A 62 4.85 9.85 0.38
C ASP A 62 4.22 10.73 -0.71
N HIS A 63 3.59 10.09 -1.68
CA HIS A 63 2.90 10.77 -2.77
C HIS A 63 1.67 11.59 -2.32
N TYR A 64 1.14 11.40 -1.11
CA TYR A 64 0.08 12.23 -0.54
C TYR A 64 0.63 13.60 -0.12
N LYS A 65 1.79 13.63 0.55
CA LYS A 65 2.50 14.87 0.87
C LYS A 65 2.93 15.59 -0.41
N TRP A 66 3.46 14.88 -1.40
CA TRP A 66 3.83 15.46 -2.70
C TRP A 66 2.62 16.11 -3.40
N ARG A 67 1.45 15.48 -3.36
CA ARG A 67 0.20 16.07 -3.90
C ARG A 67 -0.15 17.37 -3.19
N ALA A 68 -0.11 17.39 -1.86
CA ALA A 68 -0.40 18.59 -1.09
C ALA A 68 0.58 19.74 -1.42
N MET A 69 1.88 19.44 -1.53
CA MET A 69 2.91 20.40 -1.91
C MET A 69 2.66 20.98 -3.32
N ARG A 70 2.33 20.14 -4.30
CA ARG A 70 1.95 20.60 -5.66
C ARG A 70 0.70 21.45 -5.66
N THR A 71 -0.33 21.04 -4.90
CA THR A 71 -1.57 21.80 -4.76
C THR A 71 -1.32 23.19 -4.17
N TYR A 72 -0.38 23.29 -3.25
CA TYR A 72 0.05 24.57 -2.66
C TYR A 72 0.96 25.40 -3.59
N GLY A 73 1.42 24.83 -4.71
CA GLY A 73 2.27 25.52 -5.69
C GLY A 73 3.78 25.43 -5.43
N ILE A 74 4.23 24.44 -4.65
CA ILE A 74 5.65 24.17 -4.47
C ILE A 74 6.24 23.67 -5.79
N PRO A 75 7.37 24.25 -6.27
CA PRO A 75 8.06 23.76 -7.47
C PRO A 75 8.55 22.33 -7.32
N GLU A 76 8.49 21.54 -8.39
CA GLU A 76 8.83 20.12 -8.40
C GLU A 76 10.27 19.83 -7.91
N LYS A 77 11.20 20.77 -8.12
CA LYS A 77 12.56 20.71 -7.56
C LYS A 77 12.58 20.36 -6.07
N TYR A 78 11.65 20.92 -5.29
CA TYR A 78 11.56 20.72 -3.83
C TYR A 78 10.61 19.57 -3.42
N ILE A 79 10.11 18.82 -4.36
CA ILE A 79 9.19 17.67 -4.11
C ILE A 79 9.94 16.38 -4.44
N THR A 80 10.03 16.04 -5.73
CA THR A 80 10.72 14.83 -6.20
C THR A 80 12.04 15.15 -6.95
N GLY A 81 12.36 16.44 -7.15
CA GLY A 81 13.56 16.87 -7.85
C GLY A 81 14.83 16.84 -6.98
N ASP A 82 15.82 17.62 -7.38
CA ASP A 82 17.21 17.56 -6.90
C ASP A 82 17.55 18.50 -5.72
N ALA A 83 16.54 19.14 -5.10
CA ALA A 83 16.76 19.92 -3.89
C ALA A 83 17.27 19.02 -2.74
N SER A 84 18.03 19.59 -1.83
CA SER A 84 18.49 18.89 -0.63
C SER A 84 17.34 18.45 0.26
N ASP A 85 17.56 17.43 1.09
CA ASP A 85 16.56 16.92 2.04
C ASP A 85 16.04 18.02 2.97
N GLN A 86 16.90 18.93 3.42
CA GLN A 86 16.49 20.08 4.25
C GLN A 86 15.61 21.06 3.47
N GLU A 87 15.94 21.39 2.23
CA GLU A 87 15.09 22.25 1.39
C GLU A 87 13.73 21.64 1.12
N LYS A 88 13.66 20.32 0.87
CA LYS A 88 12.39 19.57 0.73
C LYS A 88 11.57 19.60 2.02
N PHE A 89 12.22 19.41 3.18
CA PHE A 89 11.55 19.53 4.47
C PHE A 89 11.01 20.93 4.73
N MET A 90 11.78 21.97 4.42
CA MET A 90 11.32 23.36 4.57
C MET A 90 10.16 23.69 3.62
N ALA A 91 10.13 23.10 2.43
CA ALA A 91 8.99 23.22 1.52
C ALA A 91 7.74 22.50 2.07
N TRP A 92 7.91 21.35 2.75
CA TRP A 92 6.83 20.71 3.50
C TRP A 92 6.38 21.54 4.70
N ALA A 93 7.30 22.07 5.50
CA ALA A 93 6.98 22.95 6.63
C ALA A 93 6.20 24.21 6.19
N LYS A 94 6.48 24.72 5.00
CA LYS A 94 5.71 25.81 4.37
C LYS A 94 4.31 25.36 3.95
N THR A 95 4.14 24.10 3.56
CA THR A 95 2.87 23.54 3.06
C THR A 95 1.92 23.21 4.21
N VAL A 96 2.42 22.65 5.32
CA VAL A 96 1.62 22.11 6.44
C VAL A 96 0.54 23.07 6.93
N PRO A 97 0.79 24.38 7.21
CA PRO A 97 -0.26 25.28 7.68
C PRO A 97 -1.47 25.41 6.73
N HIS A 98 -1.26 25.12 5.45
CA HIS A 98 -2.29 25.16 4.40
C HIS A 98 -3.03 23.85 4.21
N THR A 99 -2.66 22.81 4.96
CA THR A 99 -3.36 21.51 4.97
C THR A 99 -4.41 21.41 6.08
N LEU A 100 -4.78 22.50 6.71
CA LEU A 100 -5.83 22.53 7.74
C LEU A 100 -7.13 21.92 7.19
N ARG A 101 -7.76 21.02 7.96
CA ARG A 101 -8.88 20.14 7.59
C ARG A 101 -8.52 18.97 6.66
N ASN A 102 -7.26 18.82 6.28
CA ASN A 102 -6.76 17.60 5.64
C ASN A 102 -6.11 16.72 6.73
N PRO A 103 -6.26 15.40 6.69
CA PRO A 103 -5.59 14.50 7.64
C PRO A 103 -4.08 14.69 7.75
N LEU A 104 -3.41 15.17 6.69
CA LEU A 104 -1.97 15.46 6.70
C LEU A 104 -1.57 16.46 7.79
N PHE A 105 -2.44 17.43 8.13
CA PHE A 105 -2.17 18.36 9.23
C PHE A 105 -2.14 17.62 10.57
N HIS A 106 -3.11 16.75 10.81
CA HIS A 106 -3.21 15.94 12.02
C HIS A 106 -2.05 14.95 12.14
N TRP A 107 -1.79 14.20 11.07
CA TRP A 107 -0.75 13.17 11.05
C TRP A 107 0.64 13.78 11.28
N THR A 108 0.97 14.89 10.61
CA THR A 108 2.25 15.58 10.82
C THR A 108 2.46 15.91 12.30
N HIS A 109 1.46 16.46 12.97
CA HIS A 109 1.62 16.87 14.37
C HIS A 109 1.51 15.70 15.36
N LEU A 110 0.72 14.66 15.05
CA LEU A 110 0.70 13.42 15.81
C LEU A 110 2.07 12.71 15.77
N GLU A 111 2.67 12.63 14.59
CA GLU A 111 3.99 12.04 14.42
C GLU A 111 5.08 12.85 15.12
N LEU A 112 5.05 14.19 15.02
CA LEU A 112 5.98 15.05 15.73
C LEU A 112 5.89 14.87 17.24
N LYS A 113 4.69 14.86 17.80
CA LYS A 113 4.48 14.65 19.23
C LYS A 113 4.88 13.26 19.66
N ASN A 114 4.29 12.25 19.05
CA ASN A 114 4.40 10.88 19.53
C ASN A 114 5.78 10.27 19.26
N SER A 115 6.40 10.57 18.10
CA SER A 115 7.71 10.01 17.74
C SER A 115 8.87 10.87 18.24
N PHE A 116 8.73 12.20 18.24
CA PHE A 116 9.83 13.12 18.48
C PHE A 116 9.66 14.05 19.69
N GLY A 117 8.53 13.97 20.41
CA GLY A 117 8.27 14.78 21.60
C GLY A 117 8.07 16.27 21.31
N ILE A 118 7.63 16.64 20.10
CA ILE A 118 7.46 18.03 19.66
C ILE A 118 5.97 18.41 19.72
N ASP A 119 5.62 19.36 20.55
CA ASP A 119 4.26 19.93 20.66
C ASP A 119 4.06 21.17 19.77
N GLN A 120 5.15 21.76 19.30
CA GLN A 120 5.12 22.95 18.45
C GLN A 120 4.54 22.62 17.06
N LEU A 121 3.66 23.50 16.56
CA LEU A 121 3.15 23.38 15.20
C LEU A 121 4.25 23.62 14.16
N LEU A 122 4.29 22.76 13.15
CA LEU A 122 5.23 22.87 12.04
C LEU A 122 4.78 23.99 11.08
N ASN A 123 5.68 24.93 10.87
CA ASN A 123 5.53 26.05 9.95
C ASN A 123 6.92 26.55 9.50
N PRO A 124 7.03 27.54 8.61
CA PRO A 124 8.33 28.05 8.17
C PRO A 124 9.24 28.53 9.28
N ASP A 125 8.68 29.12 10.36
CA ASP A 125 9.48 29.68 11.47
C ASP A 125 10.05 28.59 12.37
N SER A 126 9.28 27.51 12.59
CA SER A 126 9.67 26.35 13.41
C SER A 126 10.49 25.31 12.62
N GLY A 127 10.43 25.33 11.30
CA GLY A 127 10.90 24.24 10.44
C GLY A 127 12.36 23.84 10.68
N ASN A 128 13.30 24.77 10.74
CA ASN A 128 14.70 24.43 10.99
C ASN A 128 14.93 23.79 12.36
N GLN A 129 14.32 24.35 13.41
CA GLN A 129 14.42 23.79 14.77
C GLN A 129 13.87 22.38 14.84
N VAL A 130 12.71 22.14 14.21
CA VAL A 130 12.08 20.80 14.13
C VAL A 130 12.98 19.83 13.36
N TYR A 131 13.50 20.24 12.20
CA TYR A 131 14.42 19.44 11.39
C TYR A 131 15.64 18.98 12.18
N ASP A 132 16.33 19.92 12.84
CA ASP A 132 17.53 19.62 13.62
C ASP A 132 17.22 18.73 14.83
N HIS A 133 16.08 18.95 15.49
CA HIS A 133 15.68 18.13 16.63
C HIS A 133 15.38 16.69 16.21
N CYS A 134 14.57 16.48 15.16
CA CYS A 134 14.25 15.16 14.65
C CYS A 134 15.51 14.41 14.22
N ASN A 135 16.41 15.08 13.50
CA ASN A 135 17.62 14.44 12.99
C ASN A 135 18.60 14.03 14.10
N ARG A 136 18.69 14.79 15.20
CA ARG A 136 19.45 14.37 16.37
C ARG A 136 18.90 13.07 16.99
N LEU A 137 17.57 12.92 17.04
CA LEU A 137 16.93 11.70 17.55
C LEU A 137 17.11 10.53 16.59
N LEU A 138 16.98 10.78 15.27
CA LEU A 138 17.18 9.75 14.23
C LEU A 138 18.62 9.22 14.19
N ALA A 139 19.60 10.01 14.59
CA ALA A 139 20.99 9.56 14.73
C ALA A 139 21.18 8.54 15.88
N GLY A 140 20.20 8.46 16.81
CA GLY A 140 20.23 7.53 17.94
C GLY A 140 19.70 6.13 17.58
N GLU A 141 19.78 5.22 18.53
CA GLU A 141 19.38 3.81 18.35
C GLU A 141 17.87 3.58 18.53
N GLU A 142 17.17 4.53 19.16
CA GLU A 142 15.74 4.42 19.49
C GLU A 142 14.81 4.89 18.36
N HIS A 143 15.33 5.30 17.20
CA HIS A 143 14.56 5.83 16.07
C HIS A 143 14.89 5.10 14.76
N THR A 144 15.00 3.77 14.83
CA THR A 144 15.13 2.89 13.66
C THR A 144 13.75 2.43 13.19
N SER A 145 13.67 1.81 12.01
CA SER A 145 12.42 1.29 11.46
C SER A 145 11.67 0.36 12.41
N ARG A 146 12.38 -0.57 13.08
CA ARG A 146 11.77 -1.48 14.07
C ARG A 146 11.37 -0.74 15.35
N LYS A 147 12.17 0.23 15.79
CA LYS A 147 11.89 1.01 17.00
C LYS A 147 10.64 1.85 16.88
N PHE A 148 10.37 2.39 15.70
CA PHE A 148 9.08 3.06 15.45
C PHE A 148 7.90 2.09 15.59
N LEU A 149 7.97 0.90 15.01
CA LEU A 149 6.91 -0.11 15.12
C LEU A 149 6.73 -0.58 16.58
N GLU A 150 7.83 -0.86 17.28
CA GLU A 150 7.82 -1.24 18.70
C GLU A 150 7.20 -0.15 19.57
N LYS A 151 7.53 1.12 19.33
CA LYS A 151 7.01 2.28 20.06
C LYS A 151 5.49 2.38 19.99
N TYR A 152 4.91 2.05 18.83
CA TYR A 152 3.47 2.03 18.62
C TYR A 152 2.82 0.68 18.95
N ASN A 153 3.54 -0.23 19.58
CA ASN A 153 3.06 -1.57 19.92
C ASN A 153 2.51 -2.34 18.72
N VAL A 154 3.16 -2.21 17.56
CA VAL A 154 2.84 -2.99 16.35
C VAL A 154 3.42 -4.39 16.53
N VAL A 155 2.56 -5.40 16.61
CA VAL A 155 2.98 -6.80 16.79
C VAL A 155 2.90 -7.61 15.49
N TYR A 156 2.10 -7.15 14.54
CA TYR A 156 1.90 -7.77 13.23
C TYR A 156 1.92 -6.71 12.14
N GLN A 157 2.70 -6.94 11.11
CA GLN A 157 2.89 -6.01 9.98
C GLN A 157 2.79 -6.77 8.67
N ALA A 158 1.70 -6.53 7.91
CA ALA A 158 1.58 -7.02 6.55
C ALA A 158 2.11 -5.95 5.56
N THR A 159 2.97 -6.38 4.67
CA THR A 159 3.51 -5.54 3.58
C THR A 159 2.71 -5.75 2.29
N THR A 160 3.10 -5.10 1.21
CA THR A 160 2.47 -5.26 -0.10
C THR A 160 3.48 -5.85 -1.07
N ASP A 161 3.28 -7.10 -1.49
CA ASP A 161 4.29 -7.87 -2.20
C ASP A 161 3.75 -8.48 -3.50
N ASP A 162 4.56 -8.43 -4.54
CA ASP A 162 4.22 -9.00 -5.84
C ASP A 162 4.39 -10.53 -5.83
N PRO A 163 3.53 -11.31 -6.49
CA PRO A 163 3.70 -12.75 -6.62
C PRO A 163 5.07 -13.22 -7.12
N THR A 164 5.81 -12.36 -7.80
CA THR A 164 7.17 -12.69 -8.28
C THR A 164 8.25 -12.47 -7.23
N ASP A 165 7.94 -11.89 -6.08
CA ASP A 165 8.92 -11.59 -5.03
C ASP A 165 9.47 -12.87 -4.34
N ASP A 166 10.74 -12.84 -4.01
CA ASP A 166 11.42 -13.95 -3.35
C ASP A 166 11.20 -14.03 -1.83
N LEU A 167 10.58 -13.00 -1.25
CA LEU A 167 10.26 -12.87 0.19
C LEU A 167 11.47 -13.01 1.14
N ARG A 168 12.68 -12.81 0.63
CA ARG A 168 13.93 -12.99 1.42
C ARG A 168 13.97 -12.13 2.67
N PHE A 169 13.41 -10.91 2.63
CA PHE A 169 13.40 -10.01 3.77
C PHE A 169 12.39 -10.43 4.84
N HIS A 170 11.27 -11.03 4.46
CA HIS A 170 10.33 -11.64 5.41
C HIS A 170 10.99 -12.83 6.12
N GLN A 171 11.69 -13.68 5.37
CA GLN A 171 12.46 -14.80 5.92
C GLN A 171 13.61 -14.31 6.82
N MET A 172 14.32 -13.25 6.43
CA MET A 172 15.37 -12.63 7.24
C MET A 172 14.79 -12.12 8.57
N ALA A 173 13.71 -11.36 8.55
CA ALA A 173 13.05 -10.85 9.76
C ALA A 173 12.54 -11.99 10.66
N LYS A 174 11.93 -13.03 10.06
CA LYS A 174 11.44 -14.21 10.81
C LYS A 174 12.55 -14.96 11.52
N ASN A 175 13.75 -15.02 10.95
CA ASN A 175 14.89 -15.72 11.49
C ASN A 175 15.75 -14.86 12.44
N ASP A 176 15.45 -13.57 12.58
CA ASP A 176 16.14 -12.64 13.47
C ASP A 176 15.43 -12.56 14.82
N PRO A 177 16.00 -13.13 15.92
CA PRO A 177 15.37 -13.11 17.24
C PRO A 177 15.22 -11.69 17.83
N SER A 178 15.92 -10.70 17.28
CA SER A 178 15.77 -9.29 17.68
C SER A 178 14.56 -8.62 17.03
N CYS A 179 14.02 -9.16 15.95
CA CYS A 179 12.80 -8.69 15.32
C CYS A 179 11.57 -9.28 16.02
N LYS A 180 10.92 -8.48 16.85
CA LYS A 180 9.72 -8.92 17.61
C LYS A 180 8.42 -8.78 16.84
N ILE A 181 8.46 -8.14 15.68
CA ILE A 181 7.31 -7.88 14.84
C ILE A 181 7.10 -9.08 13.92
N GLN A 182 5.90 -9.62 13.89
CA GLN A 182 5.53 -10.62 12.89
C GLN A 182 5.37 -9.93 11.52
N LEU A 183 6.45 -9.92 10.74
CA LEU A 183 6.47 -9.37 9.38
C LEU A 183 6.00 -10.44 8.40
N VAL A 184 4.90 -10.19 7.69
CA VAL A 184 4.31 -11.12 6.73
C VAL A 184 4.06 -10.45 5.38
N PRO A 185 4.13 -11.18 4.26
CA PRO A 185 3.74 -10.64 2.97
C PRO A 185 2.22 -10.61 2.82
N SER A 186 1.70 -9.69 2.01
CA SER A 186 0.39 -9.81 1.40
C SER A 186 0.53 -9.99 -0.12
N PHE A 187 -0.42 -10.73 -0.70
CA PHE A 187 -0.36 -11.17 -2.09
C PHE A 187 -1.06 -10.16 -3.00
N ARG A 188 -0.29 -9.36 -3.78
CA ARG A 188 -0.83 -8.30 -4.65
C ARG A 188 -0.49 -8.55 -6.11
N LEU A 189 -1.51 -8.85 -6.90
CA LEU A 189 -1.40 -9.36 -8.27
C LEU A 189 -1.73 -8.31 -9.36
N ASP A 190 -1.77 -7.03 -9.07
CA ASP A 190 -2.26 -5.99 -10.00
C ASP A 190 -1.65 -6.07 -11.40
N LYS A 191 -0.38 -6.44 -11.52
CA LYS A 191 0.33 -6.56 -12.82
C LYS A 191 -0.21 -7.69 -13.70
N ALA A 192 -0.74 -8.77 -13.13
CA ALA A 192 -1.35 -9.85 -13.90
C ALA A 192 -2.75 -9.51 -14.44
N PHE A 193 -3.32 -8.38 -14.02
CA PHE A 193 -4.58 -7.87 -14.56
C PHE A 193 -4.37 -6.87 -15.72
N ALA A 194 -3.13 -6.44 -15.95
CA ALA A 194 -2.81 -5.37 -16.91
C ALA A 194 -2.71 -5.87 -18.37
N ILE A 195 -3.54 -6.82 -18.78
CA ILE A 195 -3.52 -7.44 -20.13
C ILE A 195 -3.74 -6.42 -21.28
N HIS A 196 -4.30 -5.24 -20.96
CA HIS A 196 -4.44 -4.13 -21.91
C HIS A 196 -3.09 -3.46 -22.27
N ASP A 197 -2.07 -3.57 -21.43
CA ASP A 197 -0.69 -3.19 -21.70
C ASP A 197 0.11 -4.46 -22.06
N ALA A 198 0.04 -4.86 -23.31
CA ALA A 198 0.63 -6.11 -23.78
C ALA A 198 2.13 -6.24 -23.47
N ALA A 199 2.89 -5.15 -23.59
CA ALA A 199 4.33 -5.19 -23.36
C ALA A 199 4.66 -5.49 -21.89
N SER A 200 4.10 -4.74 -20.96
CA SER A 200 4.30 -4.92 -19.51
C SER A 200 3.74 -6.25 -19.04
N PHE A 201 2.56 -6.65 -19.54
CA PHE A 201 1.92 -7.91 -19.19
C PHE A 201 2.78 -9.12 -19.59
N LEU A 202 3.33 -9.15 -20.80
CA LEU A 202 4.14 -10.27 -21.27
C LEU A 202 5.46 -10.40 -20.50
N VAL A 203 6.11 -9.28 -20.17
CA VAL A 203 7.29 -9.28 -19.29
C VAL A 203 6.93 -9.86 -17.92
N TYR A 204 5.75 -9.51 -17.41
CA TYR A 204 5.28 -10.07 -16.15
C TYR A 204 4.98 -11.57 -16.23
N MET A 205 4.37 -12.06 -17.31
CA MET A 205 4.15 -13.50 -17.54
C MET A 205 5.46 -14.29 -17.64
N ASP A 206 6.49 -13.72 -18.27
CA ASP A 206 7.82 -14.33 -18.33
C ASP A 206 8.45 -14.40 -16.92
N SER A 207 8.32 -13.33 -16.11
CA SER A 207 8.82 -13.29 -14.74
C SER A 207 8.08 -14.29 -13.83
N LEU A 208 6.76 -14.36 -13.93
CA LEU A 208 5.94 -15.31 -13.18
C LEU A 208 6.25 -16.76 -13.57
N SER A 209 6.49 -17.02 -14.87
CA SER A 209 6.93 -18.32 -15.36
C SER A 209 8.28 -18.72 -14.73
N ALA A 210 9.23 -17.81 -14.68
CA ALA A 210 10.55 -18.05 -14.12
C ALA A 210 10.49 -18.43 -12.62
N VAL A 211 9.78 -17.62 -11.80
CA VAL A 211 9.72 -17.84 -10.35
C VAL A 211 8.83 -19.03 -9.95
N SER A 212 7.81 -19.36 -10.75
CA SER A 212 6.94 -20.52 -10.50
C SER A 212 7.52 -21.82 -11.03
N GLY A 213 8.44 -21.76 -12.01
CA GLY A 213 8.92 -22.91 -12.75
C GLY A 213 7.85 -23.53 -13.65
N ILE A 214 6.82 -22.76 -14.03
CA ILE A 214 5.74 -23.18 -14.94
C ILE A 214 5.80 -22.30 -16.19
N GLN A 215 5.97 -22.91 -17.35
CA GLN A 215 5.86 -22.17 -18.59
C GLN A 215 4.38 -21.79 -18.84
N ILE A 216 4.08 -20.49 -18.74
CA ILE A 216 2.73 -19.97 -18.98
C ILE A 216 2.50 -19.89 -20.49
N LYS A 217 1.54 -20.70 -20.97
CA LYS A 217 1.18 -20.81 -22.41
C LYS A 217 -0.33 -20.78 -22.65
N ASP A 218 -1.13 -20.90 -21.59
CA ASP A 218 -2.57 -20.98 -21.59
C ASP A 218 -3.11 -20.62 -20.19
N MET A 219 -4.42 -20.56 -20.04
CA MET A 219 -5.07 -20.20 -18.79
C MET A 219 -4.75 -21.20 -17.67
N ASP A 220 -4.76 -22.49 -17.95
CA ASP A 220 -4.48 -23.53 -16.96
C ASP A 220 -3.06 -23.44 -16.41
N SER A 221 -2.08 -23.18 -17.26
CA SER A 221 -0.68 -22.97 -16.83
C SER A 221 -0.50 -21.67 -16.06
N LEU A 222 -1.23 -20.60 -16.40
CA LEU A 222 -1.26 -19.36 -15.61
C LEU A 222 -1.81 -19.62 -14.20
N LEU A 223 -2.98 -20.27 -14.10
CA LEU A 223 -3.58 -20.57 -12.81
C LEU A 223 -2.72 -21.53 -11.98
N THR A 224 -2.04 -22.49 -12.61
CA THR A 224 -1.07 -23.37 -11.95
C THR A 224 0.13 -22.59 -11.41
N ALA A 225 0.66 -21.65 -12.17
CA ALA A 225 1.75 -20.77 -11.74
C ALA A 225 1.32 -19.91 -10.53
N LEU A 226 0.14 -19.31 -10.61
CA LEU A 226 -0.43 -18.50 -9.51
C LEU A 226 -0.67 -19.35 -8.27
N GLN A 227 -1.22 -20.57 -8.40
CA GLN A 227 -1.40 -21.51 -7.30
C GLN A 227 -0.09 -21.78 -6.57
N LYS A 228 1.00 -22.07 -7.31
CA LYS A 228 2.32 -22.27 -6.70
C LYS A 228 2.80 -21.02 -5.94
N ARG A 229 2.54 -19.84 -6.48
CA ARG A 229 2.93 -18.60 -5.78
C ARG A 229 2.08 -18.34 -4.53
N VAL A 230 0.79 -18.60 -4.58
CA VAL A 230 -0.09 -18.56 -3.40
C VAL A 230 0.39 -19.55 -2.33
N ASP A 231 0.78 -20.77 -2.71
CA ASP A 231 1.34 -21.76 -1.77
C ASP A 231 2.66 -21.28 -1.17
N TYR A 232 3.53 -20.70 -1.97
CA TYR A 232 4.80 -20.14 -1.50
C TYR A 232 4.60 -18.99 -0.51
N PHE A 233 3.70 -18.06 -0.81
CA PHE A 233 3.34 -16.96 0.10
C PHE A 233 2.72 -17.48 1.38
N HIS A 234 1.81 -18.46 1.29
CA HIS A 234 1.20 -19.09 2.45
C HIS A 234 2.24 -19.73 3.38
N SER A 235 3.22 -20.44 2.82
CA SER A 235 4.32 -21.04 3.59
C SER A 235 5.21 -20.00 4.29
N ASN A 236 5.21 -18.75 3.80
CA ASN A 236 5.90 -17.62 4.40
C ASN A 236 5.02 -16.77 5.34
N GLY A 237 3.82 -17.25 5.70
CA GLY A 237 2.94 -16.61 6.67
C GLY A 237 1.90 -15.66 6.08
N CYS A 238 1.78 -15.58 4.76
CA CYS A 238 0.74 -14.80 4.11
C CYS A 238 -0.65 -15.33 4.49
N SER A 239 -1.54 -14.41 4.83
CA SER A 239 -2.95 -14.68 5.13
C SER A 239 -3.90 -13.66 4.49
N ILE A 240 -3.35 -12.78 3.65
CA ILE A 240 -4.06 -11.63 3.10
C ILE A 240 -3.70 -11.49 1.63
N ALA A 241 -4.73 -11.32 0.77
CA ALA A 241 -4.57 -10.86 -0.61
C ALA A 241 -5.05 -9.42 -0.72
N ASP A 242 -4.40 -8.62 -1.56
CA ASP A 242 -4.72 -7.22 -1.78
C ASP A 242 -4.77 -6.91 -3.27
N HIS A 243 -5.80 -6.22 -3.73
CA HIS A 243 -6.03 -5.92 -5.14
C HIS A 243 -6.46 -4.48 -5.34
N GLY A 244 -5.75 -3.75 -6.22
CA GLY A 244 -6.08 -2.39 -6.63
C GLY A 244 -6.74 -2.39 -8.01
N LEU A 245 -8.03 -2.10 -8.08
CA LEU A 245 -8.80 -2.07 -9.32
C LEU A 245 -9.61 -0.77 -9.44
N GLN A 246 -9.76 -0.26 -10.65
CA GLN A 246 -10.70 0.85 -10.87
C GLN A 246 -12.13 0.43 -10.49
N GLN A 247 -12.52 -0.76 -10.91
CA GLN A 247 -13.77 -1.42 -10.55
C GLN A 247 -13.60 -2.94 -10.74
N LEU A 248 -14.42 -3.73 -10.08
CA LEU A 248 -14.46 -5.16 -10.35
C LEU A 248 -14.93 -5.41 -11.79
N PRO A 249 -14.37 -6.41 -12.49
CA PRO A 249 -14.84 -6.77 -13.84
C PRO A 249 -16.30 -7.24 -13.80
N LEU A 250 -16.99 -7.14 -14.92
CA LEU A 250 -18.32 -7.74 -15.07
C LEU A 250 -18.24 -9.25 -14.95
N ALA A 251 -19.21 -9.83 -14.26
CA ALA A 251 -19.34 -11.28 -14.21
C ALA A 251 -19.46 -11.84 -15.62
N ASN A 252 -18.62 -12.81 -15.92
CA ASN A 252 -18.57 -13.45 -17.23
C ASN A 252 -18.28 -14.94 -17.06
N THR A 253 -18.66 -15.73 -18.04
CA THR A 253 -18.40 -17.16 -18.03
C THR A 253 -17.10 -17.45 -18.79
N PHE A 254 -16.22 -18.22 -18.18
CA PHE A 254 -15.04 -18.73 -18.88
C PHE A 254 -15.46 -19.59 -20.07
N THR A 255 -14.88 -19.34 -21.23
CA THR A 255 -15.15 -20.08 -22.45
C THR A 255 -13.86 -20.60 -23.08
N SER A 256 -13.97 -21.69 -23.84
CA SER A 256 -12.84 -22.18 -24.63
C SER A 256 -12.33 -21.16 -25.65
N LYS A 257 -13.18 -20.19 -26.05
CA LYS A 257 -12.77 -19.08 -26.90
C LYS A 257 -11.81 -18.13 -26.17
N LEU A 258 -12.09 -17.82 -24.91
CA LEU A 258 -11.22 -16.96 -24.07
C LEU A 258 -9.83 -17.59 -23.90
N ASP A 259 -9.77 -18.90 -23.63
CA ASP A 259 -8.49 -19.62 -23.54
C ASP A 259 -7.72 -19.65 -24.86
N ALA A 260 -8.41 -19.91 -25.96
CA ALA A 260 -7.78 -19.88 -27.30
C ALA A 260 -7.24 -18.48 -27.62
N GLU A 261 -7.97 -17.45 -27.30
CA GLU A 261 -7.53 -16.06 -27.48
C GLU A 261 -6.30 -15.75 -26.63
N PHE A 262 -6.30 -16.18 -25.36
CA PHE A 262 -5.14 -16.00 -24.47
C PHE A 262 -3.89 -16.74 -24.98
N LYS A 263 -4.04 -17.98 -25.46
CA LYS A 263 -2.95 -18.73 -26.12
C LYS A 263 -2.39 -17.98 -27.31
N ASN A 264 -3.26 -17.46 -28.19
CA ASN A 264 -2.88 -16.69 -29.35
C ASN A 264 -2.18 -15.38 -28.98
N PHE A 265 -2.69 -14.68 -27.98
CA PHE A 265 -2.10 -13.44 -27.45
C PHE A 265 -0.67 -13.69 -26.94
N LEU A 266 -0.46 -14.74 -26.15
CA LEU A 266 0.86 -15.10 -25.63
C LEU A 266 1.82 -15.51 -26.77
N SER A 267 1.38 -16.38 -27.69
CA SER A 267 2.21 -16.88 -28.78
C SER A 267 2.58 -15.79 -29.78
N ALA A 268 1.66 -14.88 -30.06
CA ALA A 268 1.89 -13.71 -30.91
C ALA A 268 2.65 -12.57 -30.21
N ARG A 269 3.07 -12.76 -28.97
CA ARG A 269 3.75 -11.73 -28.13
C ARG A 269 3.03 -10.40 -28.15
N GLY A 270 1.71 -10.44 -28.01
CA GLY A 270 0.86 -9.23 -27.92
C GLY A 270 0.63 -8.51 -29.26
N ALA A 271 1.07 -9.08 -30.39
CA ALA A 271 0.80 -8.51 -31.70
C ALA A 271 -0.71 -8.54 -32.08
N GLN A 272 -1.48 -9.39 -31.40
CA GLN A 272 -2.95 -9.41 -31.47
C GLN A 272 -3.52 -8.84 -30.20
N SER A 273 -4.53 -7.96 -30.33
CA SER A 273 -5.24 -7.43 -29.17
C SER A 273 -6.11 -8.48 -28.51
N PHE A 274 -6.24 -8.43 -27.19
CA PHE A 274 -7.17 -9.24 -26.45
C PHE A 274 -8.57 -8.62 -26.48
N SER A 275 -9.60 -9.38 -26.86
CA SER A 275 -10.92 -8.80 -27.16
C SER A 275 -11.73 -8.46 -25.90
N ASP A 276 -11.58 -9.24 -24.83
CA ASP A 276 -12.35 -9.09 -23.59
C ASP A 276 -11.44 -9.16 -22.35
N PRO A 277 -10.70 -8.07 -22.04
CA PRO A 277 -9.89 -8.00 -20.82
C PRO A 277 -10.67 -8.21 -19.54
N ASP A 278 -11.93 -7.75 -19.48
CA ASP A 278 -12.79 -7.89 -18.28
C ASP A 278 -13.07 -9.38 -18.01
N ALA A 279 -13.37 -10.17 -19.04
CA ALA A 279 -13.59 -11.61 -18.88
C ALA A 279 -12.33 -12.35 -18.38
N PHE A 280 -11.17 -11.97 -18.89
CA PHE A 280 -9.89 -12.52 -18.44
C PHE A 280 -9.66 -12.19 -16.96
N VAL A 281 -9.76 -10.93 -16.57
CA VAL A 281 -9.55 -10.47 -15.19
C VAL A 281 -10.56 -11.11 -14.24
N PHE A 282 -11.84 -11.22 -14.66
CA PHE A 282 -12.87 -11.88 -13.87
C PHE A 282 -12.52 -13.33 -13.58
N HIS A 283 -12.13 -14.09 -14.61
CA HIS A 283 -11.79 -15.50 -14.44
C HIS A 283 -10.58 -15.74 -13.55
N VAL A 284 -9.50 -14.95 -13.74
CA VAL A 284 -8.30 -15.01 -12.90
C VAL A 284 -8.66 -14.65 -11.44
N LEU A 285 -9.45 -13.59 -11.24
CA LEU A 285 -9.80 -13.11 -9.91
C LEU A 285 -10.69 -14.11 -9.15
N ILE A 286 -11.70 -14.71 -9.80
CA ILE A 286 -12.54 -15.77 -9.21
C ILE A 286 -11.69 -16.99 -8.83
N SER A 287 -10.78 -17.40 -9.72
CA SER A 287 -9.89 -18.53 -9.44
C SER A 287 -8.99 -18.27 -8.23
N LEU A 288 -8.44 -17.09 -8.13
CA LEU A 288 -7.63 -16.67 -6.98
C LEU A 288 -8.46 -16.60 -5.69
N ALA A 289 -9.67 -16.02 -5.74
CA ALA A 289 -10.55 -15.93 -4.58
C ALA A 289 -10.87 -17.31 -4.01
N LYS A 290 -11.09 -18.32 -4.87
CA LYS A 290 -11.22 -19.72 -4.46
C LYS A 290 -9.94 -20.27 -3.79
N MET A 291 -8.76 -19.93 -4.32
CA MET A 291 -7.48 -20.31 -3.70
C MET A 291 -7.29 -19.66 -2.33
N TYR A 292 -7.73 -18.40 -2.17
CA TYR A 292 -7.70 -17.68 -0.89
C TYR A 292 -8.67 -18.31 0.13
N HIS A 293 -9.91 -18.59 -0.29
CA HIS A 293 -10.88 -19.28 0.55
C HIS A 293 -10.35 -20.62 1.09
N GLN A 294 -9.77 -21.45 0.22
CA GLN A 294 -9.20 -22.74 0.62
C GLN A 294 -8.10 -22.65 1.68
N ARG A 295 -7.41 -21.50 1.78
CA ARG A 295 -6.35 -21.24 2.76
C ARG A 295 -6.81 -20.40 3.95
N GLY A 296 -8.09 -20.04 4.00
CA GLY A 296 -8.63 -19.17 5.04
C GLY A 296 -8.07 -17.74 5.01
N TRP A 297 -7.60 -17.28 3.83
CA TRP A 297 -7.11 -15.91 3.67
C TRP A 297 -8.26 -14.90 3.64
N VAL A 298 -7.91 -13.64 3.95
CA VAL A 298 -8.76 -12.48 3.72
C VAL A 298 -8.38 -11.85 2.39
N GLN A 299 -9.36 -11.50 1.56
CA GLN A 299 -9.14 -10.72 0.34
C GLN A 299 -9.52 -9.26 0.56
N GLN A 300 -8.71 -8.33 0.05
CA GLN A 300 -8.93 -6.90 0.15
C GLN A 300 -9.02 -6.30 -1.25
N PHE A 301 -9.95 -5.35 -1.43
CA PHE A 301 -10.13 -4.64 -2.69
C PHE A 301 -10.08 -3.14 -2.47
N HIS A 302 -9.11 -2.46 -3.10
CA HIS A 302 -9.05 -1.01 -3.26
C HIS A 302 -9.73 -0.65 -4.58
N LEU A 303 -10.92 -0.08 -4.51
CA LEU A 303 -11.74 0.22 -5.68
C LEU A 303 -11.86 1.74 -5.91
N GLY A 304 -11.97 2.14 -7.17
CA GLY A 304 -12.35 3.50 -7.54
C GLY A 304 -11.21 4.44 -7.89
N ALA A 305 -9.95 4.06 -7.72
CA ALA A 305 -8.83 4.92 -8.09
C ALA A 305 -8.54 4.90 -9.59
N ILE A 306 -8.56 6.09 -10.23
CA ILE A 306 -8.00 6.30 -11.56
C ILE A 306 -6.54 6.67 -11.36
N ARG A 307 -5.64 5.73 -11.68
CA ARG A 307 -4.21 5.89 -11.46
C ARG A 307 -3.56 6.76 -12.52
N ASN A 308 -2.55 7.53 -12.09
CA ASN A 308 -1.67 8.30 -12.99
C ASN A 308 -2.44 9.23 -13.97
N ASN A 309 -3.50 9.87 -13.51
CA ASN A 309 -4.47 10.60 -14.34
C ASN A 309 -3.96 11.97 -14.85
N ASN A 310 -2.66 12.25 -14.75
CA ASN A 310 -1.99 13.40 -15.34
C ASN A 310 -0.90 12.91 -16.30
N SER A 311 -1.24 12.81 -17.59
CA SER A 311 -0.34 12.24 -18.62
C SER A 311 0.96 13.03 -18.79
N ARG A 312 0.93 14.36 -18.55
CA ARG A 312 2.15 15.20 -18.60
C ARG A 312 3.12 14.82 -17.47
N LEU A 313 2.63 14.72 -16.23
CA LEU A 313 3.46 14.35 -15.08
C LEU A 313 3.87 12.88 -15.16
N LEU A 314 2.99 11.99 -15.61
CA LEU A 314 3.35 10.59 -15.86
C LEU A 314 4.53 10.46 -16.82
N LYS A 315 4.54 11.25 -17.91
CA LYS A 315 5.64 11.25 -18.89
C LYS A 315 6.95 11.81 -18.32
N THR A 316 6.89 12.78 -17.41
CA THR A 316 8.11 13.48 -16.91
C THR A 316 8.64 12.94 -15.60
N LEU A 317 7.78 12.40 -14.74
CA LEU A 317 8.12 11.95 -13.39
C LEU A 317 7.92 10.43 -13.18
N GLY A 318 7.19 9.77 -14.07
CA GLY A 318 6.84 8.36 -13.92
C GLY A 318 5.51 8.14 -13.18
N ALA A 319 5.24 6.87 -12.84
CA ALA A 319 4.05 6.46 -12.10
C ALA A 319 4.17 6.77 -10.59
N ASP A 320 3.04 6.69 -9.90
CA ASP A 320 2.92 6.77 -8.43
C ASP A 320 3.48 8.04 -7.79
N VAL A 321 3.37 9.16 -8.50
CA VAL A 321 3.83 10.48 -8.04
C VAL A 321 2.70 11.33 -7.41
N GLY A 322 1.55 10.72 -7.08
CA GLY A 322 0.44 11.41 -6.40
C GLY A 322 -0.50 12.17 -7.32
N VAL A 323 -0.69 11.70 -8.55
CA VAL A 323 -1.57 12.32 -9.55
C VAL A 323 -2.79 11.45 -9.90
N ASP A 324 -3.23 10.65 -8.96
CA ASP A 324 -4.43 9.83 -9.07
C ASP A 324 -5.70 10.65 -8.86
N SER A 325 -6.81 10.16 -9.35
CA SER A 325 -8.15 10.72 -9.17
C SER A 325 -9.11 9.67 -8.64
N ILE A 326 -10.24 10.12 -8.09
CA ILE A 326 -11.36 9.23 -7.76
C ILE A 326 -12.21 9.08 -9.02
N GLY A 327 -12.52 7.84 -9.38
CA GLY A 327 -13.41 7.51 -10.49
C GLY A 327 -14.87 7.46 -10.05
N ASP A 328 -15.75 7.75 -10.99
CA ASP A 328 -17.19 7.60 -10.82
C ASP A 328 -17.64 6.27 -11.46
N PHE A 329 -17.52 5.19 -10.69
CA PHE A 329 -17.80 3.82 -11.14
C PHE A 329 -19.02 3.23 -10.43
N SER A 330 -19.79 2.42 -11.13
CA SER A 330 -20.92 1.68 -10.55
C SER A 330 -20.43 0.42 -9.82
N HIS A 331 -19.93 0.59 -8.60
CA HIS A 331 -19.34 -0.52 -7.84
C HIS A 331 -20.36 -1.56 -7.36
N ALA A 332 -21.55 -1.14 -6.89
CA ALA A 332 -22.48 -1.98 -6.17
C ALA A 332 -22.91 -3.24 -6.96
N SER A 333 -23.29 -3.09 -8.22
CA SER A 333 -23.76 -4.22 -9.04
C SER A 333 -22.63 -5.20 -9.37
N ARG A 334 -21.43 -4.70 -9.69
CA ARG A 334 -20.27 -5.55 -10.00
C ARG A 334 -19.78 -6.30 -8.78
N LEU A 335 -19.69 -5.62 -7.63
CA LEU A 335 -19.31 -6.21 -6.36
C LEU A 335 -20.31 -7.29 -5.93
N SER A 336 -21.62 -6.99 -5.97
CA SER A 336 -22.66 -7.94 -5.65
C SER A 336 -22.58 -9.20 -6.54
N SER A 337 -22.37 -9.03 -7.83
CA SER A 337 -22.24 -10.15 -8.76
C SER A 337 -20.99 -10.99 -8.49
N PHE A 338 -19.84 -10.36 -8.21
CA PHE A 338 -18.61 -11.05 -7.87
C PHE A 338 -18.74 -11.86 -6.59
N LEU A 339 -19.26 -11.26 -5.51
CA LEU A 339 -19.46 -11.94 -4.24
C LEU A 339 -20.47 -13.09 -4.37
N ASN A 340 -21.58 -12.88 -5.09
CA ASN A 340 -22.59 -13.92 -5.32
C ASN A 340 -22.03 -15.10 -6.12
N THR A 341 -21.14 -14.87 -7.08
CA THR A 341 -20.50 -15.97 -7.85
C THR A 341 -19.70 -16.90 -6.93
N LEU A 342 -19.01 -16.34 -5.94
CA LEU A 342 -18.23 -17.12 -4.98
C LEU A 342 -19.12 -17.76 -3.90
N ASP A 343 -20.11 -17.01 -3.40
CA ASP A 343 -21.00 -17.46 -2.33
C ASP A 343 -21.89 -18.62 -2.81
N ALA A 344 -22.37 -18.59 -4.04
CA ALA A 344 -23.18 -19.66 -4.64
C ALA A 344 -22.45 -21.02 -4.69
N GLU A 345 -21.12 -21.01 -4.66
CA GLU A 345 -20.29 -22.21 -4.64
C GLU A 345 -19.69 -22.50 -3.25
N ASP A 346 -20.08 -21.75 -2.21
CA ASP A 346 -19.50 -21.84 -0.86
C ASP A 346 -17.97 -21.63 -0.84
N THR A 347 -17.48 -20.69 -1.67
CA THR A 347 -16.05 -20.40 -1.86
C THR A 347 -15.68 -18.93 -1.59
N LEU A 348 -16.59 -18.16 -0.96
CA LEU A 348 -16.37 -16.77 -0.65
C LEU A 348 -15.39 -16.63 0.52
N ALA A 349 -14.24 -16.03 0.27
CA ALA A 349 -13.29 -15.64 1.31
C ALA A 349 -13.81 -14.42 2.10
N LYS A 350 -13.35 -14.25 3.34
CA LYS A 350 -13.59 -13.00 4.09
C LYS A 350 -13.08 -11.82 3.25
N THR A 351 -13.91 -10.79 3.12
CA THR A 351 -13.65 -9.69 2.17
C THR A 351 -13.67 -8.34 2.87
N ILE A 352 -12.67 -7.51 2.57
CA ILE A 352 -12.57 -6.10 3.00
C ILE A 352 -12.63 -5.23 1.74
N ILE A 353 -13.41 -4.16 1.80
CA ILE A 353 -13.57 -3.19 0.70
C ILE A 353 -13.11 -1.82 1.21
N TYR A 354 -12.27 -1.15 0.42
CA TYR A 354 -11.81 0.22 0.62
C TYR A 354 -12.37 1.16 -0.43
#